data_18e92f174a09390b430e509dd50881ef
#
_entry.id   18e92f174a09390b430e509dd50881ef
#
_cell.length_a   1.000
_cell.length_b   1.000
_cell.length_c   1.000
_cell.angle_alpha   90.00
_cell.angle_beta   90.00
_cell.angle_gamma   90.00
#
_symmetry.space_group_name_H-M   'P 1'
#
loop_
_entity.id
_entity.type
_entity.pdbx_description
1 polymer ?
#
loop_
_entity_poly.entity_id
_entity_poly.type
_entity_poly.pdbx_seq_one_letter_code
_entity_poly.pdbx_strand_id
1 'polypeptide(L)'
;MKRSRRYMAPRPFGVHVVISLASTPFSMRELDRIRHALSAASGRRESVVLVTVMAVEGSVYRGAGARMIATASGDTVGAVSGGCLEADIVARAPDVLAAKRTELVRYDTRSSDEAVLGLGMGCQGIIDVLLEPLSGATLDDAIAFYQRIAVRRDAVTLVTLLRSTPSAPPVGTRLLLDEDDNIIEGDRALLEYENDVAREVIRPPTRLVICGGGTDALPLARLAKLMGWQVTVVDHRASFATSARFPDADAVVCANLSLDADALGGRVAIDERTMAVVMAHSASHDRAYLHAMLDAGVGYIGALGPRRRTVELLGERCAGPDSTLPPSVHSPVGLDLGAETPEEIALSIVAEIAAVNAGRAAGMLRDRRGPIHDRPGHRAEVDA
;
A
#
# COMPACT_ATOMS: atom_id res chain seq x y z
N MET A 1 40.33 -24.95 12.87
CA MET A 1 40.45 -23.63 13.55
C MET A 1 39.09 -22.89 13.36
N LYS A 2 38.25 -22.91 14.41
CA LYS A 2 36.96 -22.20 14.41
C LYS A 2 37.24 -20.72 14.65
N ARG A 3 37.04 -19.86 13.63
CA ARG A 3 37.04 -18.40 13.80
C ARG A 3 35.76 -18.02 14.52
N SER A 4 35.83 -17.62 15.77
CA SER A 4 34.74 -17.01 16.51
C SER A 4 34.34 -15.68 15.81
N ARG A 5 33.13 -15.64 15.25
CA ARG A 5 32.53 -14.40 14.78
C ARG A 5 32.29 -13.52 16.00
N ARG A 6 33.00 -12.43 16.14
CA ARG A 6 32.71 -11.38 17.13
C ARG A 6 31.46 -10.63 16.65
N TYR A 7 30.33 -10.87 17.32
CA TYR A 7 29.17 -9.99 17.21
C TYR A 7 29.54 -8.61 17.77
N MET A 8 29.38 -7.57 16.96
CA MET A 8 29.50 -6.19 17.47
C MET A 8 28.36 -5.94 18.44
N ALA A 9 28.70 -5.56 19.68
CA ALA A 9 27.74 -5.10 20.66
C ALA A 9 27.03 -3.83 20.14
N PRO A 10 25.73 -3.68 20.38
CA PRO A 10 24.98 -2.50 19.94
C PRO A 10 25.59 -1.25 20.61
N ARG A 11 25.94 -0.25 19.78
CA ARG A 11 26.36 1.07 20.29
C ARG A 11 25.18 1.76 20.95
N PRO A 12 25.36 2.50 22.06
CA PRO A 12 24.27 3.19 22.73
C PRO A 12 23.66 4.25 21.80
N PHE A 13 22.35 4.18 21.68
CA PHE A 13 21.53 5.08 20.86
C PHE A 13 21.51 6.48 21.49
N GLY A 14 22.16 7.43 20.88
CA GLY A 14 22.08 8.84 21.24
C GLY A 14 21.54 9.65 20.07
N VAL A 15 20.21 9.62 19.87
CA VAL A 15 19.42 10.67 19.19
C VAL A 15 17.95 10.42 19.52
N HIS A 16 17.26 11.42 20.04
CA HIS A 16 15.81 11.43 20.18
C HIS A 16 15.20 11.57 18.78
N VAL A 17 14.78 10.50 18.17
CA VAL A 17 14.09 10.53 16.87
C VAL A 17 12.63 10.17 17.10
N VAL A 18 11.77 11.17 17.09
CA VAL A 18 10.34 10.97 16.90
C VAL A 18 10.15 10.46 15.48
N ILE A 19 9.94 9.16 15.33
CA ILE A 19 9.73 8.54 14.02
C ILE A 19 8.22 8.59 13.73
N SER A 20 7.75 9.75 13.27
CA SER A 20 6.44 9.84 12.62
C SER A 20 6.58 9.29 11.20
N LEU A 21 6.08 8.10 10.98
CA LEU A 21 6.02 7.47 9.66
C LEU A 21 4.81 7.97 8.88
N ALA A 22 4.77 9.27 8.56
CA ALA A 22 3.78 9.74 7.60
C ALA A 22 4.24 9.35 6.19
N SER A 23 3.42 8.48 5.56
CA SER A 23 3.17 8.38 4.14
C SER A 23 4.30 7.93 3.19
N THR A 24 4.77 6.70 3.32
CA THR A 24 4.75 5.88 2.09
C THR A 24 3.52 5.00 2.20
N PRO A 25 2.53 5.05 1.30
CA PRO A 25 1.39 4.16 1.39
C PRO A 25 1.91 2.74 1.25
N PHE A 26 1.93 2.01 2.38
CA PHE A 26 2.25 0.60 2.38
C PHE A 26 1.21 -0.10 1.51
N SER A 27 1.65 -0.82 0.49
CA SER A 27 0.74 -1.51 -0.41
C SER A 27 0.04 -2.62 0.36
N MET A 28 -1.29 -2.56 0.46
CA MET A 28 -2.11 -3.64 1.04
C MET A 28 -1.81 -5.00 0.37
N ARG A 29 -1.38 -5.00 -0.89
CA ARG A 29 -0.91 -6.21 -1.59
C ARG A 29 0.30 -6.85 -0.92
N GLU A 30 1.21 -6.05 -0.37
CA GLU A 30 2.37 -6.57 0.36
C GLU A 30 1.91 -7.18 1.69
N LEU A 31 1.00 -6.50 2.39
CA LEU A 31 0.40 -7.03 3.62
C LEU A 31 -0.37 -8.34 3.36
N ASP A 32 -1.14 -8.42 2.28
CA ASP A 32 -1.83 -9.65 1.88
C ASP A 32 -0.85 -10.78 1.56
N ARG A 33 0.25 -10.47 0.86
CA ARG A 33 1.30 -11.45 0.57
C ARG A 33 1.93 -11.98 1.87
N ILE A 34 2.26 -11.10 2.81
CA ILE A 34 2.79 -11.48 4.13
C ILE A 34 1.77 -12.32 4.90
N ARG A 35 0.50 -11.90 4.95
CA ARG A 35 -0.57 -12.63 5.61
C ARG A 35 -0.76 -14.04 5.04
N HIS A 36 -0.77 -14.19 3.71
CA HIS A 36 -0.85 -15.50 3.07
C HIS A 36 0.36 -16.38 3.41
N ALA A 37 1.56 -15.80 3.43
CA ALA A 37 2.78 -16.54 3.78
C ALA A 37 2.78 -16.98 5.25
N LEU A 38 2.33 -16.12 6.19
CA LEU A 38 2.14 -16.49 7.60
C LEU A 38 1.11 -17.63 7.73
N SER A 39 -0.03 -17.55 7.03
CA SER A 39 -1.05 -18.59 7.05
C SER A 39 -0.53 -19.92 6.49
N ALA A 40 0.28 -19.88 5.42
CA ALA A 40 0.91 -21.06 4.86
C ALA A 40 1.93 -21.70 5.82
N ALA A 41 2.72 -20.86 6.56
CA ALA A 41 3.65 -21.34 7.58
C ALA A 41 2.90 -21.97 8.76
N SER A 42 1.80 -21.38 9.26
CA SER A 42 0.95 -21.97 10.30
C SER A 42 0.41 -23.32 9.85
N GLY A 43 -0.10 -23.44 8.62
CA GLY A 43 -0.57 -24.73 8.05
C GLY A 43 0.50 -25.81 8.00
N ARG A 44 1.78 -25.44 7.86
CA ARG A 44 2.94 -26.36 7.90
C ARG A 44 3.52 -26.54 9.31
N ARG A 45 2.97 -25.87 10.32
CA ARG A 45 3.51 -25.79 11.68
C ARG A 45 4.97 -25.30 11.70
N GLU A 46 5.31 -24.42 10.81
CA GLU A 46 6.63 -23.85 10.64
C GLU A 46 6.77 -22.57 11.45
N SER A 47 7.90 -22.40 12.13
CA SER A 47 8.25 -21.14 12.80
C SER A 47 8.91 -20.21 11.81
N VAL A 48 8.57 -18.91 11.87
CA VAL A 48 9.09 -17.87 10.96
C VAL A 48 9.54 -16.64 11.72
N VAL A 49 10.43 -15.87 11.14
CA VAL A 49 10.74 -14.52 11.60
C VAL A 49 9.99 -13.53 10.71
N LEU A 50 9.10 -12.75 11.29
CA LEU A 50 8.53 -11.59 10.63
C LEU A 50 9.51 -10.42 10.76
N VAL A 51 9.87 -9.85 9.64
CA VAL A 51 10.85 -8.79 9.51
C VAL A 51 10.13 -7.54 9.03
N THR A 52 10.29 -6.42 9.77
CA THR A 52 9.64 -5.15 9.41
C THR A 52 10.65 -4.02 9.46
N VAL A 53 10.75 -3.22 8.40
CA VAL A 53 11.49 -1.95 8.42
C VAL A 53 10.73 -0.96 9.27
N MET A 54 11.30 -0.57 10.41
CA MET A 54 10.66 0.32 11.37
C MET A 54 11.03 1.78 11.14
N ALA A 55 12.25 2.04 10.69
CA ALA A 55 12.73 3.40 10.43
C ALA A 55 13.79 3.41 9.34
N VAL A 56 13.88 4.53 8.64
CA VAL A 56 14.91 4.77 7.64
C VAL A 56 15.43 6.19 7.71
N GLU A 57 16.75 6.37 7.50
CA GLU A 57 17.41 7.67 7.42
C GLU A 57 18.34 7.67 6.21
N GLY A 58 18.44 8.76 5.46
CA GLY A 58 19.23 8.82 4.23
C GLY A 58 18.58 8.14 3.03
N SER A 59 19.36 7.75 2.03
CA SER A 59 18.88 7.11 0.80
C SER A 59 18.81 5.60 0.96
N VAL A 60 17.61 5.04 0.86
CA VAL A 60 17.35 3.60 1.02
C VAL A 60 16.43 3.10 -0.09
N TYR A 61 16.52 1.82 -0.44
CA TYR A 61 15.72 1.20 -1.49
C TYR A 61 14.25 0.98 -1.06
N ARG A 62 14.05 0.50 0.19
CA ARG A 62 12.71 0.27 0.77
C ARG A 62 12.49 1.19 1.95
N GLY A 63 11.30 1.76 2.02
CA GLY A 63 10.88 2.60 3.14
C GLY A 63 10.42 1.81 4.35
N ALA A 64 10.16 2.54 5.44
CA ALA A 64 9.53 1.98 6.62
C ALA A 64 8.17 1.37 6.29
N GLY A 65 7.80 0.31 7.01
CA GLY A 65 6.63 -0.52 6.72
C GLY A 65 6.92 -1.71 5.77
N ALA A 66 8.05 -1.72 5.03
CA ALA A 66 8.43 -2.87 4.21
C ALA A 66 8.58 -4.13 5.06
N ARG A 67 8.05 -5.25 4.57
CA ARG A 67 8.02 -6.51 5.33
C ARG A 67 8.57 -7.68 4.54
N MET A 68 9.13 -8.62 5.29
CA MET A 68 9.62 -9.91 4.80
C MET A 68 9.34 -10.98 5.85
N ILE A 69 9.16 -12.22 5.40
CA ILE A 69 9.20 -13.41 6.26
C ILE A 69 10.47 -14.18 5.93
N ALA A 70 11.15 -14.66 6.94
CA ALA A 70 12.28 -15.58 6.80
C ALA A 70 12.03 -16.85 7.62
N THR A 71 12.31 -18.03 7.03
CA THR A 71 12.25 -19.31 7.72
C THR A 71 13.64 -19.70 8.24
N ALA A 72 13.70 -20.71 9.11
CA ALA A 72 14.96 -21.27 9.56
C ALA A 72 15.75 -21.99 8.41
N SER A 73 15.05 -22.45 7.36
CA SER A 73 15.66 -23.05 6.16
C SER A 73 16.26 -22.04 5.19
N GLY A 74 15.96 -20.73 5.37
CA GLY A 74 16.44 -19.66 4.52
C GLY A 74 15.45 -19.26 3.43
N ASP A 75 14.24 -19.83 3.39
CA ASP A 75 13.20 -19.40 2.47
C ASP A 75 12.67 -18.04 2.89
N THR A 76 12.35 -17.17 1.92
CA THR A 76 11.87 -15.82 2.17
C THR A 76 10.64 -15.47 1.34
N VAL A 77 9.76 -14.62 1.89
CA VAL A 77 8.65 -14.00 1.19
C VAL A 77 8.63 -12.50 1.49
N GLY A 78 8.59 -11.66 0.48
CA GLY A 78 8.72 -10.21 0.60
C GLY A 78 10.19 -9.77 0.55
N ALA A 79 10.45 -8.47 0.79
CA ALA A 79 11.79 -7.90 0.82
C ALA A 79 11.82 -6.63 1.65
N VAL A 80 12.91 -6.37 2.35
CA VAL A 80 13.13 -5.16 3.17
C VAL A 80 14.23 -4.26 2.60
N SER A 81 14.96 -4.75 1.61
CA SER A 81 15.98 -4.01 0.88
C SER A 81 16.01 -4.41 -0.60
N GLY A 82 17.03 -4.06 -1.34
CA GLY A 82 17.27 -4.52 -2.72
C GLY A 82 18.08 -5.82 -2.80
N GLY A 83 18.09 -6.64 -1.74
CA GLY A 83 18.83 -7.91 -1.66
C GLY A 83 20.03 -7.88 -0.71
N CYS A 84 20.46 -6.70 -0.25
CA CYS A 84 21.68 -6.56 0.53
C CYS A 84 21.51 -6.94 2.01
N LEU A 85 20.35 -6.67 2.63
CA LEU A 85 20.12 -7.01 4.06
C LEU A 85 19.56 -8.40 4.24
N GLU A 86 18.88 -8.93 3.23
CA GLU A 86 18.18 -10.21 3.29
C GLU A 86 19.09 -11.37 3.69
N ALA A 87 20.32 -11.40 3.17
CA ALA A 87 21.28 -12.45 3.48
C ALA A 87 21.70 -12.48 4.97
N ASP A 88 21.94 -11.31 5.58
CA ASP A 88 22.23 -11.20 7.01
C ASP A 88 21.03 -11.55 7.87
N ILE A 89 19.83 -11.09 7.47
CA ILE A 89 18.56 -11.39 8.15
C ILE A 89 18.29 -12.90 8.14
N VAL A 90 18.45 -13.56 7.00
CA VAL A 90 18.31 -15.01 6.88
C VAL A 90 19.33 -15.75 7.76
N ALA A 91 20.56 -15.28 7.80
CA ALA A 91 21.59 -15.86 8.67
C ALA A 91 21.28 -15.71 10.17
N ARG A 92 20.54 -14.67 10.58
CA ARG A 92 20.10 -14.44 11.97
C ARG A 92 18.83 -15.19 12.33
N ALA A 93 17.99 -15.55 11.35
CA ALA A 93 16.68 -16.12 11.62
C ALA A 93 16.70 -17.34 12.57
N PRO A 94 17.62 -18.32 12.46
CA PRO A 94 17.71 -19.44 13.40
C PRO A 94 17.94 -19.00 14.85
N ASP A 95 18.83 -18.00 15.06
CA ASP A 95 19.17 -17.51 16.39
C ASP A 95 17.98 -16.74 17.01
N VAL A 96 17.30 -15.92 16.22
CA VAL A 96 16.09 -15.17 16.65
C VAL A 96 14.98 -16.15 17.02
N LEU A 97 14.74 -17.19 16.22
CA LEU A 97 13.74 -18.22 16.52
C LEU A 97 14.07 -19.01 17.79
N ALA A 98 15.36 -19.35 18.00
CA ALA A 98 15.81 -20.04 19.22
C ALA A 98 15.69 -19.17 20.47
N ALA A 99 16.01 -17.88 20.35
CA ALA A 99 15.89 -16.92 21.45
C ALA A 99 14.44 -16.60 21.84
N LYS A 100 13.48 -16.81 20.94
CA LYS A 100 12.05 -16.47 21.11
C LYS A 100 11.83 -15.03 21.60
N ARG A 101 12.66 -14.11 21.17
CA ARG A 101 12.64 -12.71 21.60
C ARG A 101 12.73 -11.80 20.38
N THR A 102 11.85 -10.81 20.33
CA THR A 102 11.87 -9.73 19.33
C THR A 102 13.13 -8.90 19.47
N GLU A 103 13.79 -8.61 18.35
CA GLU A 103 15.03 -7.88 18.28
C GLU A 103 14.93 -6.72 17.27
N LEU A 104 15.40 -5.52 17.68
CA LEU A 104 15.59 -4.38 16.78
C LEU A 104 17.04 -4.33 16.32
N VAL A 105 17.26 -4.46 15.02
CA VAL A 105 18.59 -4.44 14.40
C VAL A 105 18.75 -3.16 13.59
N ARG A 106 19.86 -2.44 13.82
CA ARG A 106 20.22 -1.24 13.04
C ARG A 106 21.31 -1.58 12.03
N TYR A 107 21.05 -1.25 10.77
CA TYR A 107 22.00 -1.29 9.67
C TYR A 107 22.38 0.14 9.27
N ASP A 108 23.66 0.50 9.40
CA ASP A 108 24.21 1.79 8.94
C ASP A 108 25.06 1.57 7.69
N THR A 109 24.49 1.89 6.52
CA THR A 109 25.14 1.65 5.22
C THR A 109 25.99 2.82 4.75
N ARG A 110 26.21 3.84 5.58
CA ARG A 110 27.00 5.04 5.26
C ARG A 110 28.50 4.85 5.52
N SER A 111 28.88 3.88 6.36
CA SER A 111 30.29 3.68 6.74
C SER A 111 31.00 2.77 5.74
N SER A 112 32.23 3.15 5.38
CA SER A 112 33.12 2.36 4.51
C SER A 112 33.52 1.01 5.10
N ASP A 113 33.37 0.81 6.41
CA ASP A 113 33.70 -0.45 7.10
C ASP A 113 32.75 -1.60 6.68
N GLU A 114 31.57 -1.31 6.18
CA GLU A 114 30.63 -2.31 5.65
C GLU A 114 31.01 -2.81 4.25
N ALA A 115 31.82 -2.08 3.50
CA ALA A 115 32.46 -2.59 2.29
C ALA A 115 33.35 -3.80 2.60
N VAL A 116 33.87 -3.91 3.84
CA VAL A 116 34.66 -5.04 4.35
C VAL A 116 33.80 -6.28 4.61
N LEU A 117 32.50 -6.12 4.84
CA LEU A 117 31.54 -7.23 5.00
C LEU A 117 31.02 -7.79 3.66
N GLY A 118 31.46 -7.23 2.52
CA GLY A 118 31.10 -7.72 1.19
C GLY A 118 29.66 -7.40 0.76
N LEU A 119 28.97 -6.51 1.47
CA LEU A 119 27.57 -6.16 1.17
C LEU A 119 27.41 -5.22 -0.01
N GLY A 120 28.50 -4.53 -0.47
CA GLY A 120 28.52 -3.76 -1.72
C GLY A 120 27.34 -2.77 -1.91
N MET A 121 26.85 -2.17 -0.82
CA MET A 121 25.59 -1.43 -0.81
C MET A 121 25.73 -0.08 -1.49
N GLY A 122 24.96 0.14 -2.57
CA GLY A 122 24.85 1.44 -3.24
C GLY A 122 23.99 2.46 -2.50
N CYS A 123 23.40 2.10 -1.36
CA CYS A 123 22.54 2.94 -0.55
C CYS A 123 23.35 3.63 0.54
N GLN A 124 23.09 4.93 0.81
CA GLN A 124 23.73 5.70 1.89
C GLN A 124 22.69 6.06 2.95
N GLY A 125 22.30 5.09 3.77
CA GLY A 125 21.26 5.29 4.77
C GLY A 125 21.41 4.45 6.03
N ILE A 126 20.57 4.73 7.02
CA ILE A 126 20.36 3.90 8.20
C ILE A 126 19.00 3.23 8.07
N ILE A 127 18.92 1.95 8.44
CA ILE A 127 17.70 1.16 8.41
C ILE A 127 17.55 0.44 9.74
N ASP A 128 16.47 0.71 10.47
CA ASP A 128 16.10 -0.03 11.66
C ASP A 128 15.08 -1.11 11.30
N VAL A 129 15.40 -2.36 11.59
CA VAL A 129 14.62 -3.54 11.23
C VAL A 129 14.22 -4.31 12.49
N LEU A 130 12.93 -4.56 12.66
CA LEU A 130 12.39 -5.39 13.73
C LEU A 130 12.31 -6.84 13.26
N LEU A 131 12.89 -7.76 14.03
CA LEU A 131 12.88 -9.21 13.82
C LEU A 131 11.99 -9.84 14.88
N GLU A 132 10.85 -10.40 14.49
CA GLU A 132 9.85 -10.98 15.40
C GLU A 132 9.74 -12.49 15.19
N PRO A 133 10.15 -13.32 16.16
CA PRO A 133 9.98 -14.76 16.06
C PRO A 133 8.52 -15.16 16.28
N LEU A 134 7.91 -15.80 15.28
CA LEU A 134 6.51 -16.24 15.31
C LEU A 134 6.43 -17.75 15.21
N SER A 135 5.71 -18.38 16.15
CA SER A 135 5.48 -19.82 16.18
C SER A 135 4.22 -20.16 16.98
N GLY A 136 3.49 -21.19 16.60
CA GLY A 136 2.28 -21.63 17.28
C GLY A 136 1.34 -20.44 17.55
N ALA A 137 0.96 -20.22 18.80
CA ALA A 137 -0.01 -19.17 19.18
C ALA A 137 0.42 -17.76 18.73
N THR A 138 1.71 -17.40 18.81
CA THR A 138 2.17 -16.06 18.39
C THR A 138 2.07 -15.86 16.88
N LEU A 139 2.19 -16.94 16.10
CA LEU A 139 1.98 -16.91 14.65
C LEU A 139 0.49 -16.76 14.32
N ASP A 140 -0.39 -17.49 15.02
CA ASP A 140 -1.83 -17.41 14.81
C ASP A 140 -2.37 -16.03 15.23
N ASP A 141 -1.86 -15.45 16.32
CA ASP A 141 -2.19 -14.08 16.77
C ASP A 141 -1.77 -13.04 15.72
N ALA A 142 -0.58 -13.18 15.13
CA ALA A 142 -0.12 -12.29 14.07
C ALA A 142 -1.00 -12.39 12.81
N ILE A 143 -1.40 -13.60 12.41
CA ILE A 143 -2.32 -13.82 11.29
C ILE A 143 -3.65 -13.13 11.56
N ALA A 144 -4.24 -13.35 12.73
CA ALA A 144 -5.52 -12.75 13.12
C ALA A 144 -5.42 -11.21 13.17
N PHE A 145 -4.32 -10.66 13.70
CA PHE A 145 -4.06 -9.21 13.72
C PHE A 145 -4.03 -8.61 12.30
N TYR A 146 -3.24 -9.17 11.39
CA TYR A 146 -3.19 -8.67 10.02
C TYR A 146 -4.49 -8.92 9.24
N GLN A 147 -5.24 -9.98 9.57
CA GLN A 147 -6.57 -10.21 9.00
C GLN A 147 -7.55 -9.09 9.40
N ARG A 148 -7.54 -8.66 10.66
CA ARG A 148 -8.40 -7.56 11.12
C ARG A 148 -8.08 -6.24 10.42
N ILE A 149 -6.80 -5.96 10.15
CA ILE A 149 -6.39 -4.79 9.37
C ILE A 149 -6.86 -4.91 7.91
N ALA A 150 -6.68 -6.09 7.29
CA ALA A 150 -6.97 -6.30 5.87
C ALA A 150 -8.46 -6.14 5.50
N VAL A 151 -9.39 -6.35 6.43
CA VAL A 151 -10.83 -6.20 6.19
C VAL A 151 -11.35 -4.78 6.45
N ARG A 152 -10.53 -3.89 6.97
CA ARG A 152 -10.93 -2.50 7.26
C ARG A 152 -11.08 -1.68 5.99
N ARG A 153 -11.93 -0.68 6.07
CA ARG A 153 -12.22 0.26 4.96
C ARG A 153 -11.64 1.65 5.19
N ASP A 154 -11.22 1.93 6.41
CA ASP A 154 -10.60 3.15 6.89
C ASP A 154 -9.09 2.92 7.08
N ALA A 155 -8.30 3.98 7.04
CA ALA A 155 -6.89 3.90 7.38
C ALA A 155 -6.73 3.64 8.89
N VAL A 156 -5.65 2.99 9.25
CA VAL A 156 -5.30 2.75 10.65
C VAL A 156 -3.86 3.16 10.91
N THR A 157 -3.58 3.60 12.13
CA THR A 157 -2.23 3.85 12.61
C THR A 157 -1.79 2.70 13.48
N LEU A 158 -0.77 1.97 13.03
CA LEU A 158 -0.10 0.95 13.83
C LEU A 158 1.07 1.58 14.59
N VAL A 159 0.99 1.56 15.91
CA VAL A 159 2.04 1.98 16.83
C VAL A 159 2.78 0.74 17.32
N THR A 160 4.10 0.70 17.18
CA THR A 160 4.93 -0.43 17.62
C THR A 160 6.05 0.04 18.53
N LEU A 161 6.20 -0.57 19.71
CA LEU A 161 7.27 -0.25 20.66
C LEU A 161 8.62 -0.78 20.14
N LEU A 162 9.60 0.09 20.01
CA LEU A 162 10.94 -0.22 19.52
C LEU A 162 11.98 -0.35 20.63
N ARG A 163 11.78 0.35 21.74
CA ARG A 163 12.67 0.29 22.91
C ARG A 163 11.84 0.09 24.16
N SER A 164 12.35 -0.76 25.02
CA SER A 164 11.68 -1.11 26.26
C SER A 164 12.65 -0.95 27.44
N THR A 165 12.10 -0.52 28.58
CA THR A 165 12.76 -0.55 29.89
C THR A 165 12.23 -1.72 30.71
N PRO A 166 12.86 -2.12 31.83
CA PRO A 166 12.38 -3.24 32.64
C PRO A 166 10.92 -3.13 33.13
N SER A 167 10.38 -1.91 33.20
CA SER A 167 9.00 -1.64 33.60
C SER A 167 8.04 -1.40 32.43
N ALA A 168 8.54 -1.34 31.20
CA ALA A 168 7.75 -1.11 30.00
C ALA A 168 7.30 -2.42 29.36
N PRO A 169 6.28 -2.39 28.47
CA PRO A 169 5.92 -3.53 27.63
C PRO A 169 7.13 -4.03 26.81
N PRO A 170 7.14 -5.28 26.38
CA PRO A 170 8.24 -5.81 25.55
C PRO A 170 8.31 -5.13 24.18
N VAL A 171 9.52 -5.07 23.59
CA VAL A 171 9.73 -4.61 22.20
C VAL A 171 8.85 -5.42 21.25
N GLY A 172 8.23 -4.74 20.29
CA GLY A 172 7.26 -5.33 19.38
C GLY A 172 5.80 -5.26 19.86
N THR A 173 5.54 -4.80 21.10
CA THR A 173 4.16 -4.53 21.58
C THR A 173 3.50 -3.51 20.65
N ARG A 174 2.21 -3.72 20.36
CA ARG A 174 1.46 -2.96 19.36
C ARG A 174 0.23 -2.30 19.92
N LEU A 175 -0.13 -1.17 19.32
CA LEU A 175 -1.39 -0.46 19.49
C LEU A 175 -1.91 -0.08 18.11
N LEU A 176 -3.18 -0.34 17.84
CA LEU A 176 -3.87 0.01 16.62
C LEU A 176 -4.86 1.14 16.89
N LEU A 177 -4.76 2.21 16.13
CA LEU A 177 -5.61 3.39 16.21
C LEU A 177 -6.40 3.56 14.90
N ASP A 178 -7.60 4.14 14.98
CA ASP A 178 -8.35 4.60 13.82
C ASP A 178 -7.84 5.97 13.31
N GLU A 179 -8.54 6.54 12.32
CA GLU A 179 -8.19 7.83 11.72
C GLU A 179 -8.35 9.01 12.68
N ASP A 180 -9.15 8.87 13.74
CA ASP A 180 -9.41 9.85 14.78
C ASP A 180 -8.56 9.62 16.04
N ASP A 181 -7.52 8.77 15.95
CA ASP A 181 -6.64 8.34 17.04
C ASP A 181 -7.37 7.58 18.19
N ASN A 182 -8.56 7.04 17.94
CA ASN A 182 -9.22 6.17 18.92
C ASN A 182 -8.58 4.78 18.89
N ILE A 183 -8.49 4.16 20.08
CA ILE A 183 -7.91 2.81 20.22
C ILE A 183 -8.88 1.77 19.67
N ILE A 184 -8.42 1.03 18.66
CA ILE A 184 -9.11 -0.14 18.12
C ILE A 184 -8.73 -1.38 18.92
N GLU A 185 -7.41 -1.57 19.17
CA GLU A 185 -6.85 -2.77 19.77
C GLU A 185 -5.43 -2.51 20.27
N GLY A 186 -4.99 -3.22 21.32
CA GLY A 186 -3.61 -3.25 21.78
C GLY A 186 -3.39 -2.55 23.11
N ASP A 187 -2.12 -2.30 23.44
CA ASP A 187 -1.71 -1.77 24.72
C ASP A 187 -1.71 -0.24 24.74
N ARG A 188 -2.69 0.33 25.47
CA ARG A 188 -2.83 1.78 25.64
C ARG A 188 -1.59 2.45 26.23
N ALA A 189 -0.79 1.72 27.01
CA ALA A 189 0.43 2.28 27.62
C ALA A 189 1.40 2.83 26.57
N LEU A 190 1.32 2.35 25.30
CA LEU A 190 2.17 2.83 24.22
C LEU A 190 2.00 4.31 23.89
N LEU A 191 0.89 4.93 24.27
CA LEU A 191 0.68 6.36 24.11
C LEU A 191 1.60 7.21 24.99
N GLU A 192 2.20 6.61 26.02
CA GLU A 192 3.15 7.29 26.93
C GLU A 192 4.61 7.21 26.43
N TYR A 193 4.88 6.41 25.38
CA TYR A 193 6.24 6.14 24.87
C TYR A 193 6.51 6.84 23.53
N GLU A 194 6.22 8.14 23.40
CA GLU A 194 6.30 8.88 22.14
C GLU A 194 7.63 8.75 21.39
N ASN A 195 8.75 8.68 22.13
CA ASN A 195 10.11 8.64 21.57
C ASN A 195 10.64 7.22 21.28
N ASP A 196 9.93 6.20 21.74
CA ASP A 196 10.38 4.81 21.67
C ASP A 196 9.46 3.95 20.80
N VAL A 197 8.54 4.56 20.08
CA VAL A 197 7.60 3.89 19.19
C VAL A 197 7.80 4.30 17.73
N ALA A 198 7.48 3.38 16.83
CA ALA A 198 7.22 3.68 15.43
C ALA A 198 5.72 3.77 15.18
N ARG A 199 5.29 4.74 14.35
CA ARG A 199 3.90 4.90 13.91
C ARG A 199 3.83 4.66 12.39
N GLU A 200 3.02 3.73 11.95
CA GLU A 200 2.82 3.37 10.55
C GLU A 200 1.35 3.55 10.17
N VAL A 201 1.07 4.38 9.17
CA VAL A 201 -0.29 4.52 8.61
C VAL A 201 -0.50 3.46 7.54
N ILE A 202 -1.40 2.52 7.80
CA ILE A 202 -1.82 1.47 6.87
C ILE A 202 -3.15 1.89 6.25
N ARG A 203 -3.13 2.13 4.93
CA ARG A 203 -4.33 2.50 4.18
C ARG A 203 -5.00 1.29 3.56
N PRO A 204 -6.34 1.26 3.46
CA PRO A 204 -7.04 0.19 2.74
C PRO A 204 -6.63 0.18 1.26
N PRO A 205 -6.82 -0.95 0.56
CA PRO A 205 -6.54 -1.01 -0.86
C PRO A 205 -7.45 -0.04 -1.63
N THR A 206 -6.89 0.60 -2.65
CA THR A 206 -7.67 1.39 -3.59
C THR A 206 -8.77 0.52 -4.19
N ARG A 207 -10.01 1.01 -4.22
CA ARG A 207 -11.11 0.38 -4.92
C ARG A 207 -11.27 1.01 -6.28
N LEU A 208 -11.30 0.15 -7.30
CA LEU A 208 -11.58 0.55 -8.67
C LEU A 208 -12.86 -0.12 -9.15
N VAL A 209 -13.85 0.70 -9.51
CA VAL A 209 -15.05 0.26 -10.20
C VAL A 209 -14.91 0.58 -11.68
N ILE A 210 -14.86 -0.44 -12.52
CA ILE A 210 -14.78 -0.31 -13.98
C ILE A 210 -16.20 -0.46 -14.54
N CYS A 211 -16.77 0.63 -15.04
CA CYS A 211 -18.08 0.69 -15.63
C CYS A 211 -18.00 0.49 -17.16
N GLY A 212 -18.15 -0.75 -17.59
CA GLY A 212 -17.99 -1.22 -18.97
C GLY A 212 -16.96 -2.34 -19.07
N GLY A 213 -17.37 -3.55 -19.45
CA GLY A 213 -16.54 -4.75 -19.58
C GLY A 213 -16.00 -4.97 -21.00
N GLY A 214 -15.79 -3.89 -21.76
CA GLY A 214 -15.23 -3.93 -23.12
C GLY A 214 -13.79 -4.47 -23.17
N THR A 215 -13.19 -4.42 -24.35
CA THR A 215 -11.81 -4.92 -24.56
C THR A 215 -10.81 -4.12 -23.73
N ASP A 216 -10.97 -2.80 -23.65
CA ASP A 216 -10.07 -1.89 -22.92
C ASP A 216 -10.11 -2.11 -21.39
N ALA A 217 -11.22 -2.66 -20.88
CA ALA A 217 -11.36 -2.98 -19.46
C ALA A 217 -10.49 -4.18 -19.01
N LEU A 218 -10.11 -5.06 -19.93
CA LEU A 218 -9.32 -6.25 -19.62
C LEU A 218 -7.92 -5.90 -19.09
N PRO A 219 -7.09 -5.15 -19.84
CA PRO A 219 -5.78 -4.75 -19.34
C PRO A 219 -5.88 -3.81 -18.12
N LEU A 220 -6.91 -2.94 -18.05
CA LEU A 220 -7.14 -2.07 -16.90
C LEU A 220 -7.36 -2.88 -15.63
N ALA A 221 -8.25 -3.87 -15.66
CA ALA A 221 -8.50 -4.75 -14.51
C ALA A 221 -7.23 -5.49 -14.08
N ARG A 222 -6.44 -6.05 -15.02
CA ARG A 222 -5.18 -6.74 -14.73
C ARG A 222 -4.13 -5.84 -14.11
N LEU A 223 -3.90 -4.65 -14.67
CA LEU A 223 -2.94 -3.68 -14.13
C LEU A 223 -3.36 -3.18 -12.74
N ALA A 224 -4.63 -2.89 -12.52
CA ALA A 224 -5.16 -2.52 -11.21
C ALA A 224 -4.93 -3.63 -10.17
N LYS A 225 -5.16 -4.90 -10.54
CA LYS A 225 -4.85 -6.04 -9.66
C LYS A 225 -3.35 -6.20 -9.42
N LEU A 226 -2.48 -5.92 -10.39
CA LEU A 226 -1.03 -5.87 -10.19
C LEU A 226 -0.63 -4.79 -9.18
N MET A 227 -1.35 -3.66 -9.11
CA MET A 227 -1.16 -2.61 -8.11
C MET A 227 -1.70 -3.00 -6.72
N GLY A 228 -2.40 -4.14 -6.59
CA GLY A 228 -3.02 -4.59 -5.34
C GLY A 228 -4.36 -3.94 -5.05
N TRP A 229 -5.02 -3.37 -6.05
CA TRP A 229 -6.32 -2.73 -5.90
C TRP A 229 -7.46 -3.76 -5.84
N GLN A 230 -8.56 -3.40 -5.18
CA GLN A 230 -9.81 -4.13 -5.26
C GLN A 230 -10.54 -3.70 -6.54
N VAL A 231 -10.80 -4.66 -7.42
CA VAL A 231 -11.39 -4.38 -8.74
C VAL A 231 -12.78 -4.99 -8.83
N THR A 232 -13.76 -4.13 -9.11
CA THR A 232 -15.12 -4.54 -9.47
C THR A 232 -15.41 -4.12 -10.91
N VAL A 233 -15.85 -5.04 -11.75
CA VAL A 233 -16.26 -4.74 -13.12
C VAL A 233 -17.77 -4.79 -13.19
N VAL A 234 -18.37 -3.74 -13.79
CA VAL A 234 -19.81 -3.63 -14.00
C VAL A 234 -20.08 -3.50 -15.49
N ASP A 235 -20.95 -4.34 -16.06
CA ASP A 235 -21.43 -4.18 -17.44
C ASP A 235 -22.92 -4.54 -17.52
N HIS A 236 -23.64 -3.86 -18.40
CA HIS A 236 -25.05 -4.12 -18.63
C HIS A 236 -25.33 -5.39 -19.45
N ARG A 237 -24.32 -5.91 -20.16
CA ARG A 237 -24.41 -7.10 -21.00
C ARG A 237 -23.90 -8.32 -20.23
N ALA A 238 -24.78 -9.32 -20.04
CA ALA A 238 -24.45 -10.53 -19.30
C ALA A 238 -23.22 -11.29 -19.89
N SER A 239 -23.03 -11.24 -21.20
CA SER A 239 -21.88 -11.87 -21.86
C SER A 239 -20.55 -11.15 -21.63
N PHE A 240 -20.58 -9.89 -21.20
CA PHE A 240 -19.39 -9.09 -20.87
C PHE A 240 -19.12 -9.05 -19.36
N ALA A 241 -20.15 -9.24 -18.54
CA ALA A 241 -20.06 -9.27 -17.09
C ALA A 241 -19.87 -10.72 -16.58
N THR A 242 -18.74 -11.35 -16.89
CA THR A 242 -18.48 -12.73 -16.48
C THR A 242 -17.10 -12.88 -15.82
N SER A 243 -17.02 -13.74 -14.79
CA SER A 243 -15.73 -14.05 -14.13
C SER A 243 -14.75 -14.74 -15.09
N ALA A 244 -15.22 -15.46 -16.10
CA ALA A 244 -14.35 -16.04 -17.12
C ALA A 244 -13.63 -14.96 -17.95
N ARG A 245 -14.29 -13.81 -18.17
CA ARG A 245 -13.69 -12.67 -18.86
C ARG A 245 -12.76 -11.86 -17.98
N PHE A 246 -13.08 -11.74 -16.68
CA PHE A 246 -12.30 -11.00 -15.68
C PHE A 246 -11.89 -11.90 -14.52
N PRO A 247 -10.99 -12.90 -14.76
CA PRO A 247 -10.65 -13.89 -13.75
C PRO A 247 -9.90 -13.30 -12.54
N ASP A 248 -9.26 -12.15 -12.72
CA ASP A 248 -8.49 -11.47 -11.68
C ASP A 248 -9.33 -10.46 -10.87
N ALA A 249 -10.53 -10.08 -11.33
CA ALA A 249 -11.38 -9.13 -10.64
C ALA A 249 -11.97 -9.73 -9.34
N ASP A 250 -12.09 -8.91 -8.30
CA ASP A 250 -12.66 -9.33 -7.01
C ASP A 250 -14.19 -9.53 -7.12
N ALA A 251 -14.83 -8.76 -8.01
CA ALA A 251 -16.26 -8.92 -8.32
C ALA A 251 -16.56 -8.55 -9.77
N VAL A 252 -17.53 -9.25 -10.35
CA VAL A 252 -18.09 -8.92 -11.66
C VAL A 252 -19.61 -8.87 -11.56
N VAL A 253 -20.19 -7.72 -11.91
CA VAL A 253 -21.62 -7.43 -11.69
C VAL A 253 -22.30 -7.11 -13.02
N CYS A 254 -23.33 -7.89 -13.36
CA CYS A 254 -24.21 -7.54 -14.46
C CYS A 254 -25.30 -6.59 -13.96
N ALA A 255 -25.28 -5.32 -14.39
CA ALA A 255 -26.25 -4.30 -13.98
C ALA A 255 -26.46 -3.27 -15.08
N ASN A 256 -27.72 -2.91 -15.32
CA ASN A 256 -28.11 -1.91 -16.33
C ASN A 256 -28.67 -0.66 -15.67
N LEU A 257 -27.80 0.31 -15.35
CA LEU A 257 -28.19 1.56 -14.71
C LEU A 257 -29.01 2.50 -15.59
N SER A 258 -29.01 2.30 -16.92
CA SER A 258 -29.86 3.09 -17.81
C SER A 258 -31.33 2.66 -17.76
N LEU A 259 -31.61 1.48 -17.21
CA LEU A 259 -32.99 0.98 -16.99
C LEU A 259 -33.39 1.04 -15.51
N ASP A 260 -32.44 0.87 -14.60
CA ASP A 260 -32.67 0.85 -13.16
C ASP A 260 -31.43 1.54 -12.48
N ALA A 261 -31.66 2.77 -12.02
CA ALA A 261 -30.62 3.59 -11.39
C ALA A 261 -30.06 2.92 -10.11
N ASP A 262 -30.89 2.10 -9.44
CA ASP A 262 -30.51 1.40 -8.20
C ASP A 262 -29.93 0.00 -8.47
N ALA A 263 -29.67 -0.36 -9.73
CA ALA A 263 -29.19 -1.70 -10.10
C ALA A 263 -27.87 -2.11 -9.44
N LEU A 264 -27.08 -1.17 -8.89
CA LEU A 264 -25.88 -1.44 -8.08
C LEU A 264 -26.19 -1.65 -6.60
N GLY A 265 -27.37 -1.30 -6.13
CA GLY A 265 -27.78 -1.25 -4.73
C GLY A 265 -27.26 -2.40 -3.88
N GLY A 266 -26.30 -2.14 -2.98
CA GLY A 266 -25.67 -3.12 -2.10
C GLY A 266 -24.79 -4.18 -2.79
N ARG A 267 -24.76 -4.28 -4.13
CA ARG A 267 -23.97 -5.26 -4.90
C ARG A 267 -22.55 -4.79 -5.15
N VAL A 268 -22.34 -3.47 -5.18
CA VAL A 268 -21.05 -2.82 -5.34
C VAL A 268 -20.85 -1.86 -4.17
N ALA A 269 -19.79 -2.04 -3.44
CA ALA A 269 -19.46 -1.13 -2.35
C ALA A 269 -18.80 0.14 -2.93
N ILE A 270 -19.53 1.25 -2.89
CA ILE A 270 -19.12 2.56 -3.39
C ILE A 270 -19.08 3.53 -2.22
N ASP A 271 -18.01 4.33 -2.13
CA ASP A 271 -17.83 5.39 -1.15
C ASP A 271 -16.96 6.52 -1.77
N GLU A 272 -16.71 7.56 -1.02
CA GLU A 272 -15.88 8.71 -1.41
C GLU A 272 -14.41 8.36 -1.76
N ARG A 273 -13.91 7.21 -1.27
CA ARG A 273 -12.56 6.69 -1.56
C ARG A 273 -12.55 5.75 -2.75
N THR A 274 -13.70 5.50 -3.37
CA THR A 274 -13.79 4.70 -4.57
C THR A 274 -13.25 5.48 -5.77
N MET A 275 -12.51 4.81 -6.63
CA MET A 275 -12.12 5.28 -7.95
C MET A 275 -13.01 4.61 -8.97
N ALA A 276 -13.62 5.36 -9.89
CA ALA A 276 -14.44 4.80 -10.95
C ALA A 276 -13.86 5.14 -12.32
N VAL A 277 -13.98 4.22 -13.27
CA VAL A 277 -13.66 4.48 -14.69
C VAL A 277 -14.84 4.09 -15.55
N VAL A 278 -15.40 5.07 -16.29
CA VAL A 278 -16.54 4.90 -17.19
C VAL A 278 -16.04 4.70 -18.61
N MET A 279 -16.31 3.51 -19.17
CA MET A 279 -15.79 3.07 -20.46
C MET A 279 -16.72 2.04 -21.16
N ALA A 280 -18.05 2.24 -21.07
CA ALA A 280 -19.03 1.33 -21.68
C ALA A 280 -19.18 1.53 -23.19
N HIS A 281 -18.61 2.61 -23.76
CA HIS A 281 -18.72 3.00 -25.17
C HIS A 281 -20.16 3.18 -25.69
N SER A 282 -21.08 3.49 -24.78
CA SER A 282 -22.50 3.73 -25.07
C SER A 282 -22.94 5.00 -24.36
N ALA A 283 -23.48 5.97 -25.11
CA ALA A 283 -23.86 7.26 -24.54
C ALA A 283 -24.88 7.16 -23.42
N SER A 284 -25.88 6.28 -23.54
CA SER A 284 -26.89 6.08 -22.51
C SER A 284 -26.33 5.44 -21.23
N HIS A 285 -25.48 4.42 -21.39
CA HIS A 285 -24.89 3.71 -20.26
C HIS A 285 -23.79 4.54 -19.61
N ASP A 286 -22.90 5.20 -20.39
CA ASP A 286 -21.88 6.08 -19.83
C ASP A 286 -22.51 7.24 -19.06
N ARG A 287 -23.62 7.83 -19.57
CA ARG A 287 -24.39 8.83 -18.83
C ARG A 287 -24.89 8.29 -17.49
N ALA A 288 -25.53 7.13 -17.51
CA ALA A 288 -26.09 6.52 -16.30
C ALA A 288 -24.99 6.23 -15.26
N TYR A 289 -23.85 5.68 -15.68
CA TYR A 289 -22.72 5.43 -14.80
C TYR A 289 -22.10 6.72 -14.24
N LEU A 290 -21.87 7.75 -15.07
CA LEU A 290 -21.33 9.05 -14.63
C LEU A 290 -22.24 9.68 -13.56
N HIS A 291 -23.55 9.70 -13.80
CA HIS A 291 -24.50 10.26 -12.85
C HIS A 291 -24.53 9.45 -11.55
N ALA A 292 -24.61 8.12 -11.63
CA ALA A 292 -24.62 7.26 -10.45
C ALA A 292 -23.34 7.41 -9.58
N MET A 293 -22.17 7.51 -10.20
CA MET A 293 -20.91 7.71 -9.46
C MET A 293 -20.83 9.10 -8.82
N LEU A 294 -21.33 10.15 -9.49
CA LEU A 294 -21.43 11.50 -8.92
C LEU A 294 -22.41 11.54 -7.74
N ASP A 295 -23.59 10.91 -7.88
CA ASP A 295 -24.61 10.86 -6.82
C ASP A 295 -24.14 10.07 -5.59
N ALA A 296 -23.28 9.06 -5.81
CA ALA A 296 -22.64 8.29 -4.75
C ALA A 296 -21.43 9.02 -4.10
N GLY A 297 -21.08 10.22 -4.55
CA GLY A 297 -19.98 11.00 -3.98
C GLY A 297 -18.59 10.43 -4.24
N VAL A 298 -18.40 9.66 -5.33
CA VAL A 298 -17.12 9.07 -5.71
C VAL A 298 -16.06 10.13 -5.90
N GLY A 299 -14.90 9.98 -5.23
CA GLY A 299 -13.85 10.99 -5.21
C GLY A 299 -13.07 11.15 -6.52
N TYR A 300 -13.05 10.10 -7.37
CA TYR A 300 -12.43 10.11 -8.69
C TYR A 300 -13.26 9.35 -9.71
N ILE A 301 -13.62 10.01 -10.81
CA ILE A 301 -14.42 9.43 -11.90
C ILE A 301 -13.69 9.71 -13.21
N GLY A 302 -12.98 8.72 -13.74
CA GLY A 302 -12.34 8.79 -15.04
C GLY A 302 -13.36 8.48 -16.15
N ALA A 303 -13.47 9.33 -17.14
CA ALA A 303 -14.33 9.10 -18.30
C ALA A 303 -13.51 8.89 -19.58
N LEU A 304 -13.64 7.70 -20.18
CA LEU A 304 -12.97 7.39 -21.43
C LEU A 304 -13.62 8.12 -22.62
N GLY A 305 -12.81 8.78 -23.41
CA GLY A 305 -13.22 9.53 -24.58
C GLY A 305 -13.05 11.04 -24.43
N PRO A 306 -13.36 11.81 -25.49
CA PRO A 306 -13.06 13.23 -25.53
C PRO A 306 -13.91 14.02 -24.52
N ARG A 307 -13.32 15.05 -23.91
CA ARG A 307 -13.95 15.95 -22.93
C ARG A 307 -15.33 16.45 -23.39
N ARG A 308 -15.47 16.84 -24.67
CA ARG A 308 -16.74 17.33 -25.21
C ARG A 308 -17.85 16.31 -25.01
N ARG A 309 -17.61 15.03 -25.28
CA ARG A 309 -18.60 13.95 -25.06
C ARG A 309 -19.00 13.85 -23.59
N THR A 310 -18.05 13.94 -22.67
CA THR A 310 -18.33 13.88 -21.24
C THR A 310 -19.19 15.08 -20.79
N VAL A 311 -18.92 16.28 -21.27
CA VAL A 311 -19.76 17.47 -21.03
C VAL A 311 -21.18 17.25 -21.53
N GLU A 312 -21.36 16.73 -22.75
CA GLU A 312 -22.68 16.43 -23.32
C GLU A 312 -23.43 15.36 -22.48
N LEU A 313 -22.72 14.36 -21.94
CA LEU A 313 -23.33 13.32 -21.09
C LEU A 313 -23.75 13.86 -19.72
N LEU A 314 -22.98 14.76 -19.14
CA LEU A 314 -23.24 15.33 -17.82
C LEU A 314 -24.30 16.46 -17.86
N GLY A 315 -24.39 17.19 -18.98
CA GLY A 315 -25.36 18.25 -19.17
C GLY A 315 -25.30 19.32 -18.07
N GLU A 316 -26.41 19.52 -17.37
CA GLU A 316 -26.57 20.55 -16.31
C GLU A 316 -25.65 20.35 -15.08
N ARG A 317 -25.01 19.18 -14.95
CA ARG A 317 -24.02 18.94 -13.90
C ARG A 317 -22.66 19.63 -14.14
N CYS A 318 -22.45 20.17 -15.34
CA CYS A 318 -21.31 21.01 -15.66
C CYS A 318 -21.60 22.46 -15.25
N ALA A 319 -20.66 23.12 -14.57
CA ALA A 319 -20.86 24.47 -14.08
C ALA A 319 -20.40 25.55 -15.09
N GLY A 320 -21.19 26.65 -15.17
CA GLY A 320 -20.83 27.87 -15.86
C GLY A 320 -20.82 27.80 -17.39
N PRO A 321 -20.54 28.95 -18.04
CA PRO A 321 -20.57 29.08 -19.51
C PRO A 321 -19.48 28.25 -20.22
N ASP A 322 -18.38 27.93 -19.53
CA ASP A 322 -17.27 27.12 -20.06
C ASP A 322 -17.46 25.62 -19.86
N SER A 323 -18.64 25.17 -19.42
CA SER A 323 -18.95 23.76 -19.14
C SER A 323 -17.86 23.05 -18.33
N THR A 324 -17.52 23.64 -17.18
CA THR A 324 -16.50 23.10 -16.28
C THR A 324 -17.00 21.76 -15.69
N LEU A 325 -16.20 20.72 -15.84
CA LEU A 325 -16.49 19.40 -15.26
C LEU A 325 -16.43 19.47 -13.72
N PRO A 326 -17.25 18.67 -13.01
CA PRO A 326 -17.08 18.49 -11.57
C PRO A 326 -15.64 18.13 -11.22
N PRO A 327 -15.09 18.60 -10.08
CA PRO A 327 -13.68 18.36 -9.71
C PRO A 327 -13.26 16.89 -9.63
N SER A 328 -14.21 16.00 -9.32
CA SER A 328 -13.98 14.56 -9.29
C SER A 328 -13.96 13.91 -10.67
N VAL A 329 -14.33 14.62 -11.76
CA VAL A 329 -14.43 14.06 -13.12
C VAL A 329 -13.17 14.38 -13.93
N HIS A 330 -12.47 13.34 -14.31
CA HIS A 330 -11.27 13.35 -15.13
C HIS A 330 -11.62 12.92 -16.56
N SER A 331 -11.54 13.82 -17.52
CA SER A 331 -11.87 13.54 -18.92
C SER A 331 -11.11 14.47 -19.89
N PRO A 332 -10.39 13.91 -20.86
CA PRO A 332 -10.11 12.47 -21.06
C PRO A 332 -9.42 11.87 -19.84
N VAL A 333 -9.75 10.61 -19.49
CA VAL A 333 -9.08 9.90 -18.40
C VAL A 333 -7.69 9.45 -18.82
N GLY A 334 -6.72 9.53 -17.89
CA GLY A 334 -5.35 9.07 -18.06
C GLY A 334 -4.32 10.17 -18.20
N LEU A 335 -3.07 9.82 -17.92
CA LEU A 335 -1.92 10.70 -18.18
C LEU A 335 -1.65 10.77 -19.70
N ASP A 336 -1.14 11.88 -20.18
CA ASP A 336 -0.70 12.05 -21.58
C ASP A 336 0.62 11.27 -21.82
N LEU A 337 0.47 10.00 -22.19
CA LEU A 337 1.57 9.08 -22.52
C LEU A 337 1.67 8.81 -24.04
N GLY A 338 0.79 9.41 -24.85
CA GLY A 338 0.65 9.04 -26.26
C GLY A 338 0.07 7.64 -26.47
N ALA A 339 -0.80 7.20 -25.55
CA ALA A 339 -1.39 5.86 -25.52
C ALA A 339 -2.37 5.64 -26.66
N GLU A 340 -2.23 4.55 -27.43
CA GLU A 340 -3.10 4.16 -28.54
C GLU A 340 -3.73 2.78 -28.33
N THR A 341 -2.99 1.83 -27.78
CA THR A 341 -3.49 0.46 -27.53
C THR A 341 -4.26 0.36 -26.22
N PRO A 342 -5.15 -0.65 -26.06
CA PRO A 342 -5.85 -0.88 -24.80
C PRO A 342 -4.93 -1.01 -23.58
N GLU A 343 -3.77 -1.63 -23.74
CA GLU A 343 -2.75 -1.80 -22.70
C GLU A 343 -2.11 -0.47 -22.31
N GLU A 344 -1.78 0.38 -23.28
CA GLU A 344 -1.20 1.72 -23.04
C GLU A 344 -2.22 2.65 -22.40
N ILE A 345 -3.49 2.62 -22.86
CA ILE A 345 -4.60 3.35 -22.26
C ILE A 345 -4.79 2.91 -20.80
N ALA A 346 -4.79 1.62 -20.54
CA ALA A 346 -4.88 1.09 -19.19
C ALA A 346 -3.72 1.54 -18.28
N LEU A 347 -2.49 1.56 -18.80
CA LEU A 347 -1.32 2.09 -18.08
C LEU A 347 -1.50 3.57 -17.77
N SER A 348 -1.93 4.37 -18.74
CA SER A 348 -2.20 5.80 -18.58
C SER A 348 -3.24 6.06 -17.48
N ILE A 349 -4.33 5.30 -17.45
CA ILE A 349 -5.40 5.41 -16.45
C ILE A 349 -4.88 5.02 -15.06
N VAL A 350 -4.20 3.87 -14.95
CA VAL A 350 -3.66 3.40 -13.66
C VAL A 350 -2.63 4.38 -13.10
N ALA A 351 -1.79 4.96 -13.96
CA ALA A 351 -0.80 5.95 -13.56
C ALA A 351 -1.45 7.25 -13.05
N GLU A 352 -2.52 7.74 -13.69
CA GLU A 352 -3.27 8.90 -13.22
C GLU A 352 -3.92 8.62 -11.85
N ILE A 353 -4.63 7.51 -11.71
CA ILE A 353 -5.26 7.14 -10.42
C ILE A 353 -4.21 7.02 -9.32
N ALA A 354 -3.05 6.40 -9.61
CA ALA A 354 -1.96 6.29 -8.64
C ALA A 354 -1.41 7.66 -8.23
N ALA A 355 -1.29 8.60 -9.18
CA ALA A 355 -0.85 9.96 -8.91
C ALA A 355 -1.86 10.74 -8.05
N VAL A 356 -3.15 10.66 -8.39
CA VAL A 356 -4.24 11.29 -7.62
C VAL A 356 -4.28 10.75 -6.19
N ASN A 357 -4.22 9.42 -6.00
CA ASN A 357 -4.17 8.79 -4.67
C ASN A 357 -2.96 9.23 -3.84
N ALA A 358 -1.84 9.51 -4.51
CA ALA A 358 -0.62 9.98 -3.86
C ALA A 358 -0.57 11.51 -3.66
N GLY A 359 -1.57 12.25 -4.13
CA GLY A 359 -1.56 13.72 -4.15
C GLY A 359 -0.42 14.30 -5.00
N ARG A 360 -0.08 13.65 -6.15
CA ARG A 360 1.04 14.01 -7.01
C ARG A 360 0.58 14.55 -8.34
N ALA A 361 1.34 15.49 -8.90
CA ALA A 361 1.08 16.09 -10.22
C ALA A 361 1.51 15.20 -11.40
N ALA A 362 2.04 14.01 -11.16
CA ALA A 362 2.47 13.03 -12.18
C ALA A 362 3.53 13.53 -13.18
N GLY A 363 4.38 14.48 -12.77
CA GLY A 363 5.53 14.93 -13.56
C GLY A 363 6.66 13.90 -13.57
N MET A 364 7.70 14.16 -14.40
CA MET A 364 8.87 13.29 -14.44
C MET A 364 9.70 13.42 -13.16
N LEU A 365 10.11 12.28 -12.58
CA LEU A 365 10.91 12.27 -11.35
C LEU A 365 12.25 13.02 -11.48
N ARG A 366 12.85 13.04 -12.67
CA ARG A 366 14.10 13.80 -12.93
C ARG A 366 13.95 15.31 -12.73
N ASP A 367 12.72 15.83 -12.88
CA ASP A 367 12.44 17.26 -12.76
C ASP A 367 12.06 17.65 -11.32
N ARG A 368 11.94 16.66 -10.43
CA ARG A 368 11.59 16.87 -9.03
C ARG A 368 12.79 17.40 -8.24
N ARG A 369 12.59 18.53 -7.56
CA ARG A 369 13.53 19.04 -6.56
C ARG A 369 13.20 18.43 -5.20
N GLY A 370 14.19 17.83 -4.53
CA GLY A 370 14.04 17.19 -3.23
C GLY A 370 13.95 15.67 -3.27
N PRO A 371 13.71 15.00 -2.13
CA PRO A 371 13.70 13.53 -2.04
C PRO A 371 12.56 12.92 -2.85
N ILE A 372 12.76 11.70 -3.36
CA ILE A 372 11.76 10.95 -4.12
C ILE A 372 10.51 10.70 -3.26
N HIS A 373 10.70 10.41 -1.99
CA HIS A 373 9.63 10.20 -1.01
C HIS A 373 9.58 11.39 -0.04
N ASP A 374 8.39 11.97 0.13
CA ASP A 374 8.19 13.01 1.15
C ASP A 374 8.31 12.36 2.53
N ARG A 375 9.12 12.99 3.39
CA ARG A 375 9.27 12.57 4.79
C ARG A 375 8.62 13.63 5.68
N PRO A 376 7.83 13.25 6.71
CA PRO A 376 7.41 14.19 7.72
C PRO A 376 8.66 14.75 8.43
N GLY A 377 8.72 16.07 8.58
CA GLY A 377 9.81 16.76 9.27
C GLY A 377 10.88 17.38 8.38
N HIS A 378 10.96 17.09 7.09
CA HIS A 378 11.77 17.84 6.13
C HIS A 378 10.89 18.91 5.44
N ARG A 379 10.67 20.05 6.10
CA ARG A 379 10.33 21.27 5.38
C ARG A 379 11.56 21.60 4.54
N ALA A 380 11.41 21.61 3.21
CA ALA A 380 12.39 22.23 2.34
C ALA A 380 12.51 23.70 2.83
N GLU A 381 13.69 24.08 3.31
CA GLU A 381 14.06 25.47 3.35
C GLU A 381 13.98 25.97 1.90
N VAL A 382 12.96 26.73 1.62
CA VAL A 382 12.84 27.48 0.37
C VAL A 382 13.82 28.62 0.55
N ASP A 383 15.03 28.46 0.03
CA ASP A 383 15.94 29.58 -0.16
C ASP A 383 15.25 30.59 -1.06
N ALA A 384 15.09 31.79 -0.48
CA ALA A 384 14.55 33.01 -1.10
C ALA A 384 15.50 33.54 -2.19
#